data_fc24d929e485823b838a7ea94d7edd3f
#
_entry.id   fc24d929e485823b838a7ea94d7edd3f
#
_cell.length_a   1.000
_cell.length_b   1.000
_cell.length_c   1.000
_cell.angle_alpha   90.00
_cell.angle_beta   90.00
_cell.angle_gamma   90.00
#
_symmetry.space_group_name_H-M   'P 1'
#
loop_
_entity.id
_entity.type
_entity.pdbx_description
1 polymer ?
#
loop_
_entity_poly.entity_id
_entity_poly.type
_entity_poly.pdbx_seq_one_letter_code
_entity_poly.pdbx_strand_id
1 'polypeptide(L)'
;MRIVLIEPYFSGSHKLWASGLKQYSNHKIEIISLPGKYWKWRMRGGAITLANEFMELDYNPDLVLVTDMLDLTTFLSLTRTRSYKLPIAIYFHENQLSYPWSINDRDLQKKPDRYYGF
;
A
#
# COMPACT_ATOMS: atom_id res chain seq x y z
N MET A 1 -12.10 -15.72 5.72
CA MET A 1 -12.00 -14.49 6.54
C MET A 1 -12.21 -13.24 5.69
N ARG A 2 -12.48 -12.14 6.33
CA ARG A 2 -12.59 -10.85 5.64
C ARG A 2 -11.25 -10.16 5.66
N ILE A 3 -10.74 -9.83 4.49
CA ILE A 3 -9.43 -9.20 4.31
C ILE A 3 -9.62 -7.82 3.67
N VAL A 4 -9.01 -6.80 4.23
CA VAL A 4 -8.88 -5.50 3.58
C VAL A 4 -7.48 -5.42 2.99
N LEU A 5 -7.41 -5.22 1.67
CA LEU A 5 -6.16 -5.07 0.93
C LEU A 5 -5.96 -3.60 0.59
N ILE A 6 -4.83 -3.05 0.97
CA ILE A 6 -4.53 -1.63 0.78
C ILE A 6 -3.39 -1.48 -0.22
N GLU A 7 -3.70 -0.88 -1.37
CA GLU A 7 -2.78 -0.67 -2.47
C GLU A 7 -2.76 0.79 -2.91
N PRO A 8 -1.71 1.54 -2.56
CA PRO A 8 -1.64 2.96 -2.94
C PRO A 8 -1.32 3.21 -4.41
N TYR A 9 -0.87 2.19 -5.15
CA TYR A 9 -0.51 2.31 -6.57
C TYR A 9 -1.23 1.24 -7.39
N PHE A 10 -2.53 1.42 -7.59
CA PHE A 10 -3.41 0.44 -8.22
C PHE A 10 -3.30 0.53 -9.73
N SER A 11 -2.23 -0.04 -10.28
CA SER A 11 -1.93 -0.04 -11.72
C SER A 11 -0.97 -1.18 -12.06
N GLY A 12 -0.93 -1.58 -13.33
CA GLY A 12 0.02 -2.58 -13.84
C GLY A 12 -0.02 -3.88 -13.05
N SER A 13 1.15 -4.38 -12.66
CA SER A 13 1.28 -5.64 -11.92
C SER A 13 0.62 -5.60 -10.54
N HIS A 14 0.60 -4.45 -9.89
CA HIS A 14 -0.09 -4.27 -8.60
C HIS A 14 -1.59 -4.51 -8.74
N LYS A 15 -2.19 -3.93 -9.78
CA LYS A 15 -3.62 -4.09 -10.05
C LYS A 15 -3.95 -5.54 -10.42
N LEU A 16 -3.13 -6.16 -11.27
CA LEU A 16 -3.35 -7.55 -11.68
C LEU A 16 -3.27 -8.49 -10.49
N TRP A 17 -2.27 -8.31 -9.63
CA TRP A 17 -2.11 -9.14 -8.45
C TRP A 17 -3.28 -8.98 -7.48
N ALA A 18 -3.65 -7.75 -7.15
CA ALA A 18 -4.72 -7.48 -6.19
C ALA A 18 -6.08 -7.99 -6.69
N SER A 19 -6.38 -7.73 -7.97
CA SER A 19 -7.63 -8.18 -8.60
C SER A 19 -7.69 -9.70 -8.69
N GLY A 20 -6.56 -10.34 -9.03
CA GLY A 20 -6.48 -11.79 -9.08
C GLY A 20 -6.65 -12.43 -7.70
N LEU A 21 -6.01 -11.87 -6.69
CA LEU A 21 -6.16 -12.34 -5.32
C LEU A 21 -7.63 -12.27 -4.89
N LYS A 22 -8.30 -11.16 -5.17
CA LYS A 22 -9.72 -10.98 -4.85
C LYS A 22 -10.60 -12.00 -5.58
N GLN A 23 -10.30 -12.24 -6.85
CA GLN A 23 -11.11 -13.13 -7.70
C GLN A 23 -10.96 -14.61 -7.32
N TYR A 24 -9.73 -15.05 -7.04
CA TYR A 24 -9.42 -16.47 -6.88
C TYR A 24 -9.27 -16.93 -5.45
N SER A 25 -9.20 -16.01 -4.50
CA SER A 25 -9.13 -16.35 -3.08
C SER A 25 -10.47 -16.88 -2.56
N ASN A 26 -10.42 -17.80 -1.61
CA ASN A 26 -11.62 -18.24 -0.88
C ASN A 26 -12.05 -17.24 0.20
N HIS A 27 -11.27 -16.18 0.41
CA HIS A 27 -11.57 -15.16 1.40
C HIS A 27 -12.32 -13.98 0.75
N LYS A 28 -13.08 -13.27 1.56
CA LYS A 28 -13.76 -12.06 1.13
C LYS A 28 -12.79 -10.89 1.21
N ILE A 29 -12.38 -10.37 0.06
CA ILE A 29 -11.36 -9.32 -0.02
C ILE A 29 -11.99 -8.03 -0.52
N GLU A 30 -11.81 -6.94 0.26
CA GLU A 30 -12.13 -5.59 -0.16
C GLU A 30 -10.83 -4.84 -0.43
N ILE A 31 -10.75 -4.19 -1.60
CA ILE A 31 -9.57 -3.43 -2.00
C ILE A 31 -9.83 -1.96 -1.76
N ILE A 32 -8.94 -1.33 -0.98
CA ILE A 32 -8.87 0.12 -0.80
C ILE A 32 -7.63 0.59 -1.54
N SER A 33 -7.79 1.45 -2.53
CA SER A 33 -6.70 1.78 -3.44
C SER A 33 -6.74 3.22 -3.91
N LEU A 34 -5.61 3.65 -4.47
CA LEU A 34 -5.47 4.92 -5.17
C LEU A 34 -4.99 4.64 -6.60
N PRO A 35 -5.30 5.53 -7.57
CA PRO A 35 -4.82 5.37 -8.94
C PRO A 35 -3.30 5.28 -9.02
N GLY A 36 -2.80 4.50 -9.99
CA GLY A 36 -1.38 4.31 -10.21
C GLY A 36 -0.74 5.49 -10.91
N LYS A 37 -0.51 6.58 -10.17
CA LYS A 37 0.13 7.81 -10.64
C LYS A 37 1.06 8.33 -9.56
N TYR A 38 2.16 9.00 -9.96
CA TYR A 38 3.03 9.71 -9.02
C TYR A 38 3.49 8.81 -7.87
N TRP A 39 4.20 7.75 -8.21
CA TRP A 39 4.52 6.67 -7.27
C TRP A 39 5.24 7.16 -5.98
N LYS A 40 6.10 8.18 -6.09
CA LYS A 40 6.78 8.73 -4.90
C LYS A 40 5.79 9.38 -3.94
N TRP A 41 4.81 10.10 -4.47
CA TRP A 41 3.77 10.70 -3.65
C TRP A 41 2.89 9.61 -3.01
N ARG A 42 2.54 8.57 -3.78
CA ARG A 42 1.74 7.45 -3.25
C ARG A 42 2.45 6.73 -2.10
N MET A 43 3.77 6.58 -2.19
CA MET A 43 4.56 5.97 -1.12
C MET A 43 4.64 6.83 0.13
N ARG A 44 4.51 8.14 0.00
CA ARG A 44 4.64 9.08 1.14
C ARG A 44 3.27 9.56 1.63
N GLY A 45 2.50 10.18 0.75
CA GLY A 45 1.24 10.84 1.12
C GLY A 45 0.01 9.95 1.00
N GLY A 46 0.09 8.89 0.20
CA GLY A 46 -1.05 8.00 -0.03
C GLY A 46 -1.60 7.36 1.24
N ALA A 47 -0.73 7.12 2.22
CA ALA A 47 -1.14 6.53 3.49
C ALA A 47 -2.18 7.35 4.23
N ILE A 48 -2.14 8.67 4.11
CA ILE A 48 -3.09 9.57 4.78
C ILE A 48 -4.49 9.36 4.22
N THR A 49 -4.63 9.38 2.90
CA THR A 49 -5.92 9.19 2.23
C THR A 49 -6.48 7.79 2.52
N LEU A 50 -5.63 6.77 2.41
CA LEU A 50 -6.04 5.38 2.63
C LEU A 50 -6.38 5.11 4.10
N ALA A 51 -5.68 5.76 5.03
CA ALA A 51 -6.02 5.68 6.45
C ALA A 51 -7.42 6.24 6.72
N ASN A 52 -7.75 7.37 6.10
CA ASN A 52 -9.09 7.95 6.25
C ASN A 52 -10.17 7.00 5.73
N GLU A 53 -9.96 6.39 4.56
CA GLU A 53 -10.91 5.41 4.01
C GLU A 53 -11.03 4.19 4.92
N PHE A 54 -9.91 3.69 5.43
CA PHE A 54 -9.92 2.56 6.35
C PHE A 54 -10.70 2.85 7.63
N MET A 55 -10.53 4.05 8.18
CA MET A 55 -11.24 4.44 9.41
C MET A 55 -12.75 4.59 9.21
N GLU A 56 -13.21 4.77 7.98
CA GLU A 56 -14.64 4.89 7.65
C GLU A 56 -15.32 3.54 7.40
N LEU A 57 -14.58 2.43 7.40
CA LEU A 57 -15.20 1.11 7.24
C LEU A 57 -16.18 0.82 8.39
N ASP A 58 -17.31 0.25 8.04
CA ASP A 58 -18.36 -0.09 9.00
C ASP A 58 -18.17 -1.46 9.65
N TYR A 59 -17.04 -2.12 9.42
CA TYR A 59 -16.70 -3.41 9.99
C TYR A 59 -15.20 -3.49 10.27
N ASN A 60 -14.80 -4.43 11.10
CA ASN A 60 -13.40 -4.77 11.34
C ASN A 60 -13.02 -6.00 10.51
N PRO A 61 -11.98 -5.90 9.65
CA PRO A 61 -11.49 -7.08 8.94
C PRO A 61 -10.78 -8.05 9.89
N ASP A 62 -10.62 -9.28 9.43
CA ASP A 62 -9.81 -10.28 10.16
C ASP A 62 -8.32 -10.08 9.90
N LEU A 63 -7.97 -9.49 8.75
CA LEU A 63 -6.59 -9.25 8.34
C LEU A 63 -6.53 -7.99 7.49
N VAL A 64 -5.52 -7.18 7.71
CA VAL A 64 -5.16 -6.07 6.82
C VAL A 64 -3.92 -6.48 6.04
N LEU A 65 -4.06 -6.55 4.71
CA LEU A 65 -2.96 -6.88 3.80
C LEU A 65 -2.55 -5.62 3.06
N VAL A 66 -1.30 -5.23 3.18
CA VAL A 66 -0.78 -4.03 2.53
C VAL A 66 0.33 -4.39 1.56
N THR A 67 0.59 -3.51 0.60
CA THR A 67 1.71 -3.70 -0.32
C THR A 67 2.87 -2.77 0.03
N ASP A 68 4.01 -3.04 -0.58
CA ASP A 68 5.26 -2.32 -0.33
C ASP A 68 5.24 -0.85 -0.78
N MET A 69 4.22 -0.43 -1.54
CA MET A 69 4.06 0.97 -1.92
C MET A 69 3.44 1.82 -0.81
N LEU A 70 2.95 1.21 0.26
CA LEU A 70 2.33 1.92 1.36
C LEU A 70 3.38 2.32 2.40
N ASP A 71 3.32 3.57 2.86
CA ASP A 71 4.01 3.97 4.09
C ASP A 71 3.23 3.41 5.29
N LEU A 72 3.56 2.18 5.64
CA LEU A 72 2.82 1.43 6.66
C LEU A 72 2.92 2.09 8.04
N THR A 73 4.07 2.66 8.37
CA THR A 73 4.23 3.30 9.69
C THR A 73 3.30 4.49 9.85
N THR A 74 3.18 5.32 8.83
CA THR A 74 2.24 6.44 8.83
C THR A 74 0.79 5.92 8.87
N PHE A 75 0.47 4.92 8.07
CA PHE A 75 -0.87 4.33 8.06
C PHE A 75 -1.25 3.80 9.43
N LEU A 76 -0.37 3.05 10.08
CA LEU A 76 -0.63 2.50 11.41
C LEU A 76 -0.78 3.59 12.46
N SER A 77 0.03 4.63 12.38
CA SER A 77 -0.07 5.78 13.28
C SER A 77 -1.46 6.44 13.20
N LEU A 78 -1.96 6.64 11.99
CA LEU A 78 -3.24 7.32 11.75
C LEU A 78 -4.46 6.42 12.01
N THR A 79 -4.29 5.11 12.00
CA THR A 79 -5.37 4.15 12.22
C THR A 79 -5.26 3.43 13.57
N ARG A 80 -4.39 3.88 14.43
CA ARG A 80 -3.97 3.20 15.66
C ARG A 80 -5.12 2.70 16.51
N THR A 81 -6.14 3.53 16.73
CA THR A 81 -7.28 3.17 17.57
C THR A 81 -8.06 1.96 17.06
N ARG A 82 -7.86 1.61 15.81
CA ARG A 82 -8.55 0.53 15.13
C ARG A 82 -7.60 -0.60 14.76
N SER A 83 -6.43 -0.28 14.20
CA SER A 83 -5.50 -1.26 13.66
C SER A 83 -4.70 -2.01 14.74
N TYR A 84 -4.61 -1.50 15.97
CA TYR A 84 -3.77 -2.12 17.00
C TYR A 84 -4.20 -3.54 17.36
N LYS A 85 -5.46 -3.89 17.13
CA LYS A 85 -6.01 -5.23 17.37
C LYS A 85 -5.94 -6.17 16.18
N LEU A 86 -5.56 -5.65 15.01
CA LEU A 86 -5.70 -6.38 13.77
C LEU A 86 -4.36 -6.96 13.32
N PRO A 87 -4.33 -8.21 12.85
CA PRO A 87 -3.15 -8.72 12.17
C PRO A 87 -2.88 -7.92 10.89
N ILE A 88 -1.62 -7.60 10.66
CA ILE A 88 -1.18 -6.86 9.48
C ILE A 88 -0.15 -7.72 8.74
N ALA A 89 -0.33 -7.87 7.44
CA ALA A 89 0.63 -8.53 6.56
C ALA A 89 1.05 -7.56 5.45
N ILE A 90 2.30 -7.65 5.05
CA ILE A 90 2.82 -6.85 3.94
C ILE A 90 3.31 -7.77 2.82
N TYR A 91 2.93 -7.47 1.59
CA TYR A 91 3.39 -8.17 0.41
C TYR A 91 4.33 -7.27 -0.38
N PHE A 92 5.51 -7.77 -0.66
CA PHE A 92 6.53 -7.05 -1.42
C PHE A 92 6.48 -7.47 -2.88
N HIS A 93 6.16 -6.55 -3.78
CA HIS A 93 6.30 -6.76 -5.22
C HIS A 93 7.77 -6.68 -5.64
N GLU A 94 8.51 -5.75 -5.03
CA GLU A 94 9.93 -5.54 -5.27
C GLU A 94 10.61 -4.99 -4.03
N ASN A 95 11.95 -5.03 -4.02
CA ASN A 95 12.74 -4.39 -2.96
C ASN A 95 12.86 -2.91 -3.27
N GLN A 96 12.17 -2.06 -2.52
CA GLN A 96 12.14 -0.63 -2.75
C GLN A 96 13.49 0.06 -2.56
N LEU A 97 14.37 -0.48 -1.73
CA LEU A 97 15.68 0.09 -1.50
C LEU A 97 16.62 -0.08 -2.69
N SER A 98 16.45 -1.14 -3.46
CA SER A 98 17.31 -1.48 -4.61
C SER A 98 16.61 -1.38 -5.95
N TYR A 99 15.33 -1.01 -5.99
CA TYR A 99 14.58 -0.90 -7.23
C TYR A 99 15.20 0.18 -8.13
N PRO A 100 15.48 -0.13 -9.41
CA PRO A 100 16.12 0.83 -10.29
C PRO A 100 15.16 1.95 -10.66
N TRP A 101 15.63 3.20 -10.55
CA TRP A 101 14.87 4.37 -10.99
C TRP A 101 15.13 4.62 -12.47
N SER A 102 14.19 5.33 -13.11
CA SER A 102 14.40 5.79 -14.48
C SER A 102 15.64 6.70 -14.54
N ILE A 103 16.46 6.55 -15.59
CA ILE A 103 17.64 7.39 -15.79
C ILE A 103 17.27 8.87 -15.95
N ASN A 104 16.03 9.15 -16.34
CA ASN A 104 15.53 10.52 -16.51
C ASN A 104 14.92 11.06 -15.21
N ASP A 105 14.93 10.28 -14.12
CA ASP A 105 14.42 10.73 -12.84
C ASP A 105 15.37 11.80 -12.29
N ARG A 106 14.82 13.00 -12.07
CA ARG A 106 15.62 14.14 -11.58
C ARG A 106 16.19 13.91 -10.17
N ASP A 107 15.59 13.01 -9.39
CA ASP A 107 16.10 12.68 -8.05
C ASP A 107 17.42 11.91 -8.12
N LEU A 108 17.66 11.17 -9.21
CA LEU A 108 18.96 10.55 -9.45
C LEU A 108 20.07 11.57 -9.64
N GLN A 109 19.74 12.69 -10.29
CA GLN A 109 20.69 13.77 -10.54
C GLN A 109 21.05 14.56 -9.27
N LYS A 110 20.21 14.49 -8.26
CA LYS A 110 20.37 15.18 -6.98
C LYS A 110 20.98 14.31 -5.89
N LYS A 111 21.63 13.20 -6.24
CA LYS A 111 22.07 12.18 -5.28
C LYS A 111 20.88 11.70 -4.46
N PRO A 112 20.02 10.91 -5.05
CA PRO A 112 18.71 10.60 -4.49
C PRO A 112 18.78 9.93 -3.13
N ASP A 113 17.88 10.33 -2.28
CA ASP A 113 17.54 9.59 -1.09
C ASP A 113 16.75 8.36 -1.53
N ARG A 114 17.39 7.21 -1.50
CA ARG A 114 16.74 5.95 -1.89
C ARG A 114 15.88 5.35 -0.80
N TYR A 115 15.67 6.06 0.28
CA TYR A 115 14.89 5.57 1.40
C TYR A 115 13.38 5.80 1.26
N TYR A 116 12.90 6.12 0.05
CA TYR A 116 11.47 6.24 -0.19
C TYR A 116 10.69 4.98 0.20
N GLY A 117 11.29 3.81 0.00
CA GLY A 117 10.69 2.53 0.36
C GLY A 117 10.98 2.06 1.77
N PHE A 118 11.78 2.81 2.47
CA PHE A 118 12.19 2.43 3.81
C PHE A 118 11.07 2.64 4.82
#